data_ea9087cdbd669fc629cec9478a0c94a0
#
_entry.id   ea9087cdbd669fc629cec9478a0c94a0
#
_cell.length_a   1.000
_cell.length_b   1.000
_cell.length_c   1.000
_cell.angle_alpha   90.00
_cell.angle_beta   90.00
_cell.angle_gamma   90.00
#
_symmetry.space_group_name_H-M   'P 1'
#
loop_
_entity.id
_entity.type
_entity.pdbx_description
1 polymer ?
#
loop_
_entity_poly.entity_id
_entity_poly.type
_entity_poly.pdbx_seq_one_letter_code
_entity_poly.pdbx_strand_id
1 'polypeptide(L)'
;MKDYDVIVIGGGAAGLFCAFTAGQRGQSVLVLDSSNKVGKKILMSGGGRCNFTNLDTTPENFLSSNPHFCISALNRYNQWQFIDLVERHQIPYHEKSHGELFCDNSSKDILKMLLDECAAVGVVIETKAMISQVEVCKEGGFTLSVKEKRFQCRSLVIASGGLSIPTLGASGFGYDIAEQFGLNLLPRAAGLVPFTFSDWVKDISETNSGLSVDVEMSVNGMTFRENLLFTHRGISGPAALQLSSYWKPGQFISVNLLPDQNAQLLLLELKQSKPKSLLRSLLAPLLSKGLTQSLESIYWTTYADTAIAEIPNGVLEYIADTLSNWQLKPSGTEGYRTAEVTLCGVDTDHISSKTMECKTQPGLYFVGEVLDVTGHLGGYNFQWAWASGYAAGCYV
;
A
#
# COMPACT_ATOMS: atom_id res chain seq x y z
N MET A 1 24.40 -31.23 -3.97
CA MET A 1 24.02 -29.99 -3.31
C MET A 1 24.63 -28.88 -4.13
N LYS A 2 23.91 -27.76 -4.32
CA LYS A 2 24.46 -26.58 -5.02
C LYS A 2 24.66 -25.47 -4.01
N ASP A 3 25.82 -24.84 -4.05
CA ASP A 3 26.26 -23.85 -3.09
C ASP A 3 26.22 -22.44 -3.72
N TYR A 4 25.73 -21.47 -2.96
CA TYR A 4 25.67 -20.07 -3.30
C TYR A 4 26.14 -19.22 -2.09
N ASP A 5 26.65 -18.04 -2.35
CA ASP A 5 26.94 -17.09 -1.25
C ASP A 5 25.62 -16.61 -0.64
N VAL A 6 24.62 -16.31 -1.51
CA VAL A 6 23.34 -15.75 -1.12
C VAL A 6 22.18 -16.51 -1.76
N ILE A 7 21.18 -16.85 -0.97
CA ILE A 7 19.87 -17.30 -1.48
C ILE A 7 18.81 -16.27 -1.06
N VAL A 8 18.04 -15.78 -2.04
CA VAL A 8 16.91 -14.86 -1.83
C VAL A 8 15.61 -15.60 -2.07
N ILE A 9 14.73 -15.62 -1.07
CA ILE A 9 13.40 -16.23 -1.15
C ILE A 9 12.37 -15.14 -1.49
N GLY A 10 11.85 -15.18 -2.71
CA GLY A 10 10.92 -14.21 -3.27
C GLY A 10 11.54 -13.35 -4.36
N GLY A 11 11.09 -13.53 -5.60
CA GLY A 11 11.48 -12.76 -6.79
C GLY A 11 10.59 -11.54 -7.00
N GLY A 12 10.19 -10.84 -5.93
CA GLY A 12 9.49 -9.56 -5.96
C GLY A 12 10.44 -8.37 -6.05
N ALA A 13 9.90 -7.18 -5.84
CA ALA A 13 10.65 -5.94 -5.90
C ALA A 13 11.91 -5.95 -5.00
N ALA A 14 11.74 -6.17 -3.70
CA ALA A 14 12.84 -6.18 -2.74
C ALA A 14 13.84 -7.31 -3.00
N GLY A 15 13.36 -8.51 -3.37
CA GLY A 15 14.22 -9.66 -3.60
C GLY A 15 15.09 -9.53 -4.83
N LEU A 16 14.54 -9.08 -5.97
CA LEU A 16 15.32 -8.84 -7.19
C LEU A 16 16.33 -7.71 -6.96
N PHE A 17 15.93 -6.67 -6.23
CA PHE A 17 16.81 -5.55 -5.91
C PHE A 17 18.00 -6.00 -5.02
N CYS A 18 17.72 -6.78 -3.98
CA CYS A 18 18.76 -7.36 -3.13
C CYS A 18 19.69 -8.27 -3.94
N ALA A 19 19.14 -9.11 -4.83
CA ALA A 19 19.88 -10.09 -5.59
C ALA A 19 20.91 -9.44 -6.53
N PHE A 20 20.52 -8.45 -7.35
CA PHE A 20 21.48 -7.82 -8.23
C PHE A 20 22.50 -6.96 -7.46
N THR A 21 22.08 -6.30 -6.37
CA THR A 21 23.01 -5.53 -5.51
C THR A 21 24.09 -6.45 -4.92
N ALA A 22 23.73 -7.64 -4.44
CA ALA A 22 24.68 -8.63 -3.97
C ALA A 22 25.59 -9.15 -5.10
N GLY A 23 25.00 -9.43 -6.28
CA GLY A 23 25.74 -9.87 -7.47
C GLY A 23 26.78 -8.83 -7.95
N GLN A 24 26.44 -7.52 -7.89
CA GLN A 24 27.39 -6.44 -8.21
C GLN A 24 28.62 -6.42 -7.29
N ARG A 25 28.51 -7.01 -6.11
CA ARG A 25 29.63 -7.19 -5.16
C ARG A 25 30.39 -8.51 -5.37
N GLY A 26 30.08 -9.25 -6.42
CA GLY A 26 30.74 -10.51 -6.76
C GLY A 26 30.21 -11.73 -6.02
N GLN A 27 29.06 -11.62 -5.33
CA GLN A 27 28.44 -12.77 -4.67
C GLN A 27 27.75 -13.67 -5.70
N SER A 28 27.81 -14.99 -5.51
CA SER A 28 26.99 -15.93 -6.25
C SER A 28 25.58 -15.95 -5.65
N VAL A 29 24.56 -15.61 -6.45
CA VAL A 29 23.19 -15.40 -5.96
C VAL A 29 22.19 -16.30 -6.65
N LEU A 30 21.33 -16.94 -5.84
CA LEU A 30 20.14 -17.67 -6.31
C LEU A 30 18.87 -17.02 -5.77
N VAL A 31 17.94 -16.69 -6.66
CA VAL A 31 16.58 -16.26 -6.30
C VAL A 31 15.64 -17.45 -6.46
N LEU A 32 14.90 -17.78 -5.42
CA LEU A 32 13.86 -18.80 -5.42
C LEU A 32 12.48 -18.18 -5.30
N ASP A 33 11.59 -18.38 -6.26
CA ASP A 33 10.21 -17.91 -6.22
C ASP A 33 9.23 -19.08 -6.34
N SER A 34 8.24 -19.13 -5.46
CA SER A 34 7.20 -20.19 -5.48
C SER A 34 6.25 -20.06 -6.66
N SER A 35 6.10 -18.85 -7.20
CA SER A 35 5.24 -18.54 -8.33
C SER A 35 5.83 -19.03 -9.67
N ASN A 36 5.01 -19.01 -10.70
CA ASN A 36 5.43 -19.31 -12.07
C ASN A 36 6.17 -18.16 -12.78
N LYS A 37 6.13 -16.94 -12.19
CA LYS A 37 6.79 -15.73 -12.70
C LYS A 37 7.18 -14.85 -11.53
N VAL A 38 8.33 -14.21 -11.61
CA VAL A 38 8.77 -13.16 -10.67
C VAL A 38 8.06 -11.83 -10.94
N GLY A 39 8.08 -10.90 -9.98
CA GLY A 39 7.63 -9.53 -10.15
C GLY A 39 6.11 -9.35 -10.33
N LYS A 40 5.26 -10.28 -9.92
CA LYS A 40 3.81 -10.22 -10.16
C LYS A 40 3.14 -8.97 -9.59
N LYS A 41 3.51 -8.54 -8.38
CA LYS A 41 3.00 -7.29 -7.80
C LYS A 41 3.46 -6.06 -8.60
N ILE A 42 4.70 -6.05 -9.12
CA ILE A 42 5.18 -4.98 -10.00
C ILE A 42 4.29 -4.88 -11.24
N LEU A 43 4.02 -6.02 -11.89
CA LEU A 43 3.21 -6.07 -13.11
C LEU A 43 1.77 -5.59 -12.92
N MET A 44 1.20 -5.72 -11.72
CA MET A 44 -0.18 -5.37 -11.43
C MET A 44 -0.34 -3.94 -10.88
N SER A 45 0.73 -3.38 -10.34
CA SER A 45 0.71 -2.08 -9.69
C SER A 45 0.43 -0.93 -10.65
N GLY A 46 -0.18 0.13 -10.10
CA GLY A 46 -0.48 1.35 -10.86
C GLY A 46 -1.32 1.12 -12.11
N GLY A 47 -2.26 0.14 -12.07
CA GLY A 47 -3.07 -0.20 -13.24
C GLY A 47 -2.25 -0.77 -14.41
N GLY A 48 -1.12 -1.43 -14.14
CA GLY A 48 -0.20 -1.99 -15.14
C GLY A 48 0.87 -1.01 -15.64
N ARG A 49 1.01 0.16 -15.00
CA ARG A 49 2.03 1.17 -15.31
C ARG A 49 3.12 1.31 -14.24
N CYS A 50 3.00 0.60 -13.13
CA CYS A 50 3.88 0.64 -11.97
C CYS A 50 4.11 2.06 -11.41
N ASN A 51 3.48 2.36 -10.30
CA ASN A 51 3.86 3.51 -9.48
C ASN A 51 5.14 3.16 -8.73
N PHE A 52 6.31 3.41 -9.34
CA PHE A 52 7.57 2.81 -8.92
C PHE A 52 8.26 3.56 -7.77
N THR A 53 7.95 4.83 -7.53
CA THR A 53 8.41 5.63 -6.39
C THR A 53 7.59 6.91 -6.25
N ASN A 54 7.95 7.74 -5.25
CA ASN A 54 7.36 9.04 -5.02
C ASN A 54 8.45 10.09 -4.79
N LEU A 55 8.30 11.29 -5.37
CA LEU A 55 9.25 12.40 -5.23
C LEU A 55 9.37 12.87 -3.78
N ASP A 56 8.26 12.82 -3.03
CA ASP A 56 8.16 13.34 -1.66
C ASP A 56 8.36 12.23 -0.61
N THR A 57 9.20 11.24 -0.89
CA THR A 57 9.46 10.14 0.05
C THR A 57 10.22 10.63 1.27
N THR A 58 9.55 10.57 2.43
CA THR A 58 10.12 10.85 3.75
C THR A 58 9.75 9.73 4.74
N PRO A 59 10.44 9.59 5.89
CA PRO A 59 10.11 8.56 6.87
C PRO A 59 8.67 8.62 7.41
N GLU A 60 8.06 9.81 7.43
CA GLU A 60 6.69 10.06 7.89
C GLU A 60 5.63 9.40 7.01
N ASN A 61 5.99 9.03 5.79
CA ASN A 61 5.12 8.29 4.88
C ASN A 61 5.05 6.78 5.17
N PHE A 62 5.71 6.32 6.23
CA PHE A 62 5.77 4.89 6.57
C PHE A 62 5.23 4.62 7.97
N LEU A 63 4.31 3.65 8.04
CA LEU A 63 3.79 3.12 9.30
C LEU A 63 4.69 1.97 9.77
N SER A 64 5.06 2.01 11.03
CA SER A 64 5.78 0.94 11.73
C SER A 64 5.61 1.14 13.23
N SER A 65 5.69 0.08 14.02
CA SER A 65 5.82 0.17 15.48
C SER A 65 7.11 0.89 15.91
N ASN A 66 8.14 0.83 15.05
CA ASN A 66 9.37 1.59 15.19
C ASN A 66 9.51 2.57 14.00
N PRO A 67 8.98 3.81 14.14
CA PRO A 67 8.94 4.79 13.04
C PRO A 67 10.32 5.21 12.53
N HIS A 68 11.40 4.94 13.30
CA HIS A 68 12.76 5.29 12.89
C HIS A 68 13.47 4.17 12.11
N PHE A 69 12.87 2.98 12.05
CA PHE A 69 13.54 1.83 11.44
C PHE A 69 13.88 2.04 9.95
N CYS A 70 12.97 2.61 9.18
CA CYS A 70 13.13 2.80 7.73
C CYS A 70 14.18 3.88 7.35
N ILE A 71 14.51 4.81 8.26
CA ILE A 71 15.35 5.98 7.98
C ILE A 71 16.71 5.60 7.36
N SER A 72 17.40 4.62 7.96
CA SER A 72 18.74 4.23 7.50
C SER A 72 18.73 3.67 6.07
N ALA A 73 17.74 2.84 5.72
CA ALA A 73 17.64 2.25 4.40
C ALA A 73 17.21 3.29 3.35
N LEU A 74 16.22 4.14 3.65
CA LEU A 74 15.75 5.20 2.76
C LEU A 74 16.83 6.23 2.46
N ASN A 75 17.67 6.59 3.44
CA ASN A 75 18.79 7.50 3.23
C ASN A 75 19.92 6.91 2.37
N ARG A 76 20.07 5.58 2.37
CA ARG A 76 21.10 4.90 1.57
C ARG A 76 20.70 4.65 0.14
N TYR A 77 19.42 4.40 -0.07
CA TYR A 77 18.83 4.22 -1.38
C TYR A 77 17.49 4.95 -1.42
N ASN A 78 17.57 6.23 -1.77
CA ASN A 78 16.41 7.11 -1.84
C ASN A 78 15.76 7.08 -3.24
N GLN A 79 14.65 7.80 -3.38
CA GLN A 79 13.88 7.88 -4.62
C GLN A 79 14.71 8.36 -5.82
N TRP A 80 15.65 9.29 -5.62
CA TRP A 80 16.47 9.83 -6.68
C TRP A 80 17.42 8.79 -7.28
N GLN A 81 17.98 7.92 -6.44
CA GLN A 81 18.83 6.82 -6.89
C GLN A 81 18.04 5.78 -7.69
N PHE A 82 16.76 5.55 -7.36
CA PHE A 82 15.92 4.68 -8.18
C PHE A 82 15.52 5.35 -9.50
N ILE A 83 15.23 6.65 -9.50
CA ILE A 83 14.97 7.44 -10.72
C ILE A 83 16.20 7.38 -11.64
N ASP A 84 17.42 7.59 -11.11
CA ASP A 84 18.66 7.46 -11.88
C ASP A 84 18.80 6.07 -12.53
N LEU A 85 18.38 5.01 -11.84
CA LEU A 85 18.37 3.66 -12.41
C LEU A 85 17.37 3.53 -13.56
N VAL A 86 16.15 4.05 -13.39
CA VAL A 86 15.11 4.08 -14.42
C VAL A 86 15.57 4.85 -15.66
N GLU A 87 16.22 6.00 -15.47
CA GLU A 87 16.77 6.85 -16.54
C GLU A 87 17.95 6.18 -17.27
N ARG A 88 18.84 5.49 -16.57
CA ARG A 88 19.91 4.70 -17.18
C ARG A 88 19.38 3.62 -18.12
N HIS A 89 18.24 3.05 -17.81
CA HIS A 89 17.54 2.08 -18.66
C HIS A 89 16.64 2.74 -19.71
N GLN A 90 16.62 4.07 -19.80
CA GLN A 90 15.83 4.85 -20.76
C GLN A 90 14.34 4.53 -20.71
N ILE A 91 13.81 4.26 -19.52
CA ILE A 91 12.37 3.98 -19.30
C ILE A 91 11.64 5.32 -19.20
N PRO A 92 10.71 5.62 -20.12
CA PRO A 92 9.93 6.85 -20.04
C PRO A 92 8.93 6.78 -18.89
N TYR A 93 8.78 7.90 -18.17
CA TYR A 93 7.89 8.01 -17.03
C TYR A 93 7.33 9.43 -16.91
N HIS A 94 6.25 9.59 -16.15
CA HIS A 94 5.66 10.87 -15.81
C HIS A 94 5.27 10.95 -14.34
N GLU A 95 5.22 12.16 -13.83
CA GLU A 95 4.56 12.48 -12.57
C GLU A 95 3.06 12.63 -12.80
N LYS A 96 2.26 12.02 -11.92
CA LYS A 96 0.79 12.10 -11.97
C LYS A 96 0.28 13.17 -11.00
N SER A 97 0.18 12.85 -9.73
CA SER A 97 -0.27 13.72 -8.65
C SER A 97 0.51 13.40 -7.39
N HIS A 98 0.69 14.37 -6.51
CA HIS A 98 1.33 14.17 -5.20
C HIS A 98 2.69 13.46 -5.28
N GLY A 99 3.50 13.78 -6.30
CA GLY A 99 4.84 13.21 -6.46
C GLY A 99 4.90 11.76 -6.95
N GLU A 100 3.77 11.14 -7.31
CA GLU A 100 3.70 9.75 -7.79
C GLU A 100 4.34 9.61 -9.17
N LEU A 101 5.29 8.69 -9.35
CA LEU A 101 5.95 8.43 -10.63
C LEU A 101 5.49 7.11 -11.26
N PHE A 102 5.00 7.19 -12.49
CA PHE A 102 4.50 6.05 -13.27
C PHE A 102 5.27 5.86 -14.58
N CYS A 103 5.50 4.62 -14.97
CA CYS A 103 5.97 4.33 -16.33
C CYS A 103 4.92 4.75 -17.37
N ASP A 104 5.37 5.34 -18.47
CA ASP A 104 4.47 5.75 -19.56
C ASP A 104 3.84 4.56 -20.28
N ASN A 105 4.63 3.53 -20.54
CA ASN A 105 4.23 2.39 -21.34
C ASN A 105 3.67 1.23 -20.51
N SER A 106 4.50 0.64 -19.66
CA SER A 106 4.12 -0.59 -18.94
C SER A 106 4.98 -0.84 -17.70
N SER A 107 4.37 -1.42 -16.67
CA SER A 107 5.06 -1.99 -15.51
C SER A 107 6.08 -3.08 -15.88
N LYS A 108 5.98 -3.65 -17.08
CA LYS A 108 6.96 -4.62 -17.61
C LYS A 108 8.35 -4.00 -17.78
N ASP A 109 8.43 -2.69 -17.98
CA ASP A 109 9.70 -2.00 -18.19
C ASP A 109 10.54 -2.02 -16.91
N ILE A 110 9.91 -1.76 -15.75
CA ILE A 110 10.57 -1.87 -14.43
C ILE A 110 10.98 -3.32 -14.16
N LEU A 111 10.10 -4.29 -14.42
CA LEU A 111 10.46 -5.70 -14.20
C LEU A 111 11.61 -6.13 -15.11
N LYS A 112 11.58 -5.72 -16.38
CA LYS A 112 12.64 -6.02 -17.34
C LYS A 112 13.98 -5.41 -16.88
N MET A 113 13.97 -4.16 -16.47
CA MET A 113 15.14 -3.48 -15.90
C MET A 113 15.77 -4.30 -14.77
N LEU A 114 14.96 -4.71 -13.78
CA LEU A 114 15.47 -5.51 -12.65
C LEU A 114 16.01 -6.87 -13.08
N LEU A 115 15.41 -7.52 -14.09
CA LEU A 115 15.89 -8.79 -14.63
C LEU A 115 17.18 -8.61 -15.44
N ASP A 116 17.32 -7.53 -16.19
CA ASP A 116 18.53 -7.20 -16.94
C ASP A 116 19.70 -6.93 -15.97
N GLU A 117 19.47 -6.18 -14.87
CA GLU A 117 20.47 -5.96 -13.81
C GLU A 117 20.87 -7.29 -13.14
N CYS A 118 19.92 -8.16 -12.83
CA CYS A 118 20.19 -9.50 -12.30
C CYS A 118 21.04 -10.35 -13.29
N ALA A 119 20.69 -10.33 -14.57
CA ALA A 119 21.38 -11.11 -15.60
C ALA A 119 22.81 -10.60 -15.83
N ALA A 120 23.01 -9.28 -15.80
CA ALA A 120 24.32 -8.65 -15.99
C ALA A 120 25.35 -9.08 -14.94
N VAL A 121 24.91 -9.47 -13.74
CA VAL A 121 25.77 -9.92 -12.64
C VAL A 121 25.66 -11.42 -12.34
N GLY A 122 25.03 -12.19 -13.22
CA GLY A 122 24.98 -13.65 -13.14
C GLY A 122 24.05 -14.21 -12.07
N VAL A 123 23.04 -13.46 -11.62
CA VAL A 123 22.01 -13.98 -10.69
C VAL A 123 21.21 -15.09 -11.34
N VAL A 124 21.10 -16.23 -10.66
CA VAL A 124 20.27 -17.35 -11.07
C VAL A 124 18.86 -17.21 -10.48
N ILE A 125 17.81 -17.36 -11.32
CA ILE A 125 16.42 -17.27 -10.87
C ILE A 125 15.70 -18.59 -11.16
N GLU A 126 15.23 -19.28 -10.10
CA GLU A 126 14.39 -20.49 -10.21
C GLU A 126 12.95 -20.16 -9.77
N THR A 127 11.99 -20.32 -10.66
CA THR A 127 10.55 -20.19 -10.38
C THR A 127 9.92 -21.55 -10.08
N LYS A 128 8.66 -21.55 -9.55
CA LYS A 128 7.96 -22.75 -9.08
C LYS A 128 8.78 -23.52 -8.03
N ALA A 129 9.59 -22.79 -7.26
CA ALA A 129 10.47 -23.31 -6.22
C ALA A 129 9.74 -23.29 -4.87
N MET A 130 8.97 -24.34 -4.60
CA MET A 130 8.31 -24.53 -3.30
C MET A 130 9.34 -25.03 -2.30
N ILE A 131 9.70 -24.18 -1.35
CA ILE A 131 10.63 -24.50 -0.26
C ILE A 131 9.86 -25.28 0.79
N SER A 132 10.35 -26.44 1.17
CA SER A 132 9.74 -27.31 2.18
C SER A 132 10.44 -27.24 3.55
N GLN A 133 11.71 -26.85 3.57
CA GLN A 133 12.50 -26.80 4.79
C GLN A 133 13.64 -25.81 4.68
N VAL A 134 13.93 -25.12 5.79
CA VAL A 134 15.10 -24.26 5.97
C VAL A 134 15.77 -24.68 7.28
N GLU A 135 17.05 -24.99 7.23
CA GLU A 135 17.84 -25.44 8.38
C GLU A 135 19.13 -24.63 8.49
N VAL A 136 19.58 -24.41 9.72
CA VAL A 136 20.91 -23.82 9.98
C VAL A 136 21.95 -24.92 9.88
N CYS A 137 23.05 -24.68 9.15
CA CYS A 137 24.17 -25.59 9.06
C CYS A 137 25.05 -25.51 10.32
N LYS A 138 25.62 -26.62 10.74
CA LYS A 138 26.53 -26.69 11.92
C LYS A 138 27.74 -25.76 11.78
N GLU A 139 28.23 -25.61 10.57
CA GLU A 139 29.40 -24.78 10.24
C GLU A 139 29.03 -23.32 9.88
N GLY A 140 27.76 -22.94 10.07
CA GLY A 140 27.19 -21.64 9.71
C GLY A 140 26.51 -21.65 8.33
N GLY A 141 25.62 -20.66 8.10
CA GLY A 141 24.80 -20.59 6.91
C GLY A 141 23.56 -21.48 6.96
N PHE A 142 22.93 -21.72 5.81
CA PHE A 142 21.61 -22.33 5.71
C PHE A 142 21.58 -23.41 4.63
N THR A 143 20.79 -24.46 4.87
CA THR A 143 20.39 -25.47 3.87
C THR A 143 18.91 -25.33 3.58
N LEU A 144 18.55 -25.29 2.30
CA LEU A 144 17.16 -25.23 1.83
C LEU A 144 16.81 -26.47 1.03
N SER A 145 15.64 -27.05 1.31
CA SER A 145 15.06 -28.15 0.54
C SER A 145 13.97 -27.63 -0.39
N VAL A 146 14.12 -27.87 -1.70
CA VAL A 146 13.16 -27.48 -2.74
C VAL A 146 12.86 -28.72 -3.59
N LYS A 147 11.73 -29.37 -3.34
CA LYS A 147 11.41 -30.68 -3.94
C LYS A 147 12.54 -31.70 -3.63
N GLU A 148 13.16 -32.26 -4.66
CA GLU A 148 14.29 -33.20 -4.53
C GLU A 148 15.67 -32.53 -4.52
N LYS A 149 15.71 -31.19 -4.70
CA LYS A 149 16.96 -30.42 -4.71
C LYS A 149 17.29 -29.90 -3.33
N ARG A 150 18.58 -29.84 -2.99
CA ARG A 150 19.10 -29.13 -1.83
C ARG A 150 20.07 -28.06 -2.26
N PHE A 151 19.92 -26.89 -1.64
CA PHE A 151 20.76 -25.72 -1.82
C PHE A 151 21.38 -25.33 -0.49
N GLN A 152 22.58 -24.79 -0.52
CA GLN A 152 23.25 -24.24 0.64
C GLN A 152 23.67 -22.81 0.38
N CYS A 153 23.64 -21.96 1.42
CA CYS A 153 24.13 -20.58 1.33
C CYS A 153 24.71 -20.11 2.66
N ARG A 154 25.58 -19.10 2.57
CA ARG A 154 26.07 -18.38 3.72
C ARG A 154 25.02 -17.38 4.23
N SER A 155 24.37 -16.66 3.33
CA SER A 155 23.36 -15.64 3.64
C SER A 155 22.01 -16.02 3.04
N LEU A 156 20.95 -15.93 3.86
CA LEU A 156 19.56 -16.20 3.47
C LEU A 156 18.74 -14.94 3.61
N VAL A 157 18.09 -14.50 2.51
CA VAL A 157 17.26 -13.31 2.48
C VAL A 157 15.80 -13.68 2.29
N ILE A 158 14.95 -13.28 3.22
CA ILE A 158 13.49 -13.44 3.16
C ILE A 158 12.87 -12.19 2.55
N ALA A 159 12.43 -12.32 1.30
CA ALA A 159 11.79 -11.26 0.49
C ALA A 159 10.40 -11.69 0.01
N SER A 160 9.71 -12.50 0.81
CA SER A 160 8.45 -13.17 0.44
C SER A 160 7.25 -12.21 0.30
N GLY A 161 7.38 -10.95 0.73
CA GLY A 161 6.27 -10.00 0.80
C GLY A 161 5.29 -10.33 1.92
N GLY A 162 4.11 -9.73 1.87
CA GLY A 162 3.01 -9.90 2.83
C GLY A 162 1.92 -10.86 2.33
N LEU A 163 0.71 -10.72 2.92
CA LEU A 163 -0.47 -11.56 2.66
C LEU A 163 -1.43 -10.98 1.61
N SER A 164 -1.19 -9.73 1.18
CA SER A 164 -2.07 -9.03 0.25
C SER A 164 -2.08 -9.68 -1.13
N ILE A 165 -3.27 -9.74 -1.73
CA ILE A 165 -3.57 -10.35 -3.04
C ILE A 165 -3.07 -11.81 -3.12
N PRO A 166 -3.67 -12.75 -2.38
CA PRO A 166 -3.24 -14.17 -2.35
C PRO A 166 -3.15 -14.83 -3.73
N THR A 167 -3.98 -14.39 -4.68
CA THR A 167 -3.99 -14.88 -6.08
C THR A 167 -2.69 -14.61 -6.84
N LEU A 168 -1.86 -13.67 -6.38
CA LEU A 168 -0.54 -13.41 -6.94
C LEU A 168 0.57 -14.30 -6.35
N GLY A 169 0.25 -15.13 -5.36
CA GLY A 169 1.19 -16.04 -4.70
C GLY A 169 1.67 -15.54 -3.34
N ALA A 170 1.00 -14.54 -2.76
CA ALA A 170 1.25 -14.11 -1.38
C ALA A 170 0.99 -15.29 -0.43
N SER A 171 1.88 -15.49 0.53
CA SER A 171 1.82 -16.57 1.51
C SER A 171 2.40 -16.14 2.86
N GLY A 172 2.09 -16.90 3.90
CA GLY A 172 2.66 -16.73 5.25
C GLY A 172 4.11 -17.16 5.39
N PHE A 173 4.74 -17.71 4.36
CA PHE A 173 6.05 -18.37 4.44
C PHE A 173 7.13 -17.55 5.17
N GLY A 174 7.25 -16.24 4.87
CA GLY A 174 8.25 -15.40 5.53
C GLY A 174 7.97 -15.19 7.01
N TYR A 175 6.72 -15.21 7.41
CA TYR A 175 6.31 -15.14 8.82
C TYR A 175 6.57 -16.46 9.52
N ASP A 176 6.31 -17.61 8.86
CA ASP A 176 6.62 -18.93 9.41
C ASP A 176 8.13 -19.07 9.64
N ILE A 177 8.98 -18.55 8.73
CA ILE A 177 10.43 -18.50 8.91
C ILE A 177 10.80 -17.58 10.09
N ALA A 178 10.19 -16.42 10.20
CA ALA A 178 10.46 -15.53 11.34
C ALA A 178 10.14 -16.21 12.68
N GLU A 179 9.00 -16.87 12.80
CA GLU A 179 8.62 -17.66 14.00
C GLU A 179 9.60 -18.81 14.26
N GLN A 180 10.01 -19.55 13.21
CA GLN A 180 10.99 -20.62 13.31
C GLN A 180 12.31 -20.17 13.94
N PHE A 181 12.72 -18.91 13.64
CA PHE A 181 13.94 -18.31 14.18
C PHE A 181 13.71 -17.45 15.44
N GLY A 182 12.52 -17.53 16.04
CA GLY A 182 12.20 -16.90 17.32
C GLY A 182 12.00 -15.37 17.23
N LEU A 183 11.67 -14.84 16.05
CA LEU A 183 11.34 -13.43 15.89
C LEU A 183 9.86 -13.19 16.23
N ASN A 184 9.56 -12.06 16.86
CA ASN A 184 8.19 -11.66 17.11
C ASN A 184 7.47 -11.26 15.81
N LEU A 185 6.18 -11.57 15.75
CA LEU A 185 5.29 -11.09 14.70
C LEU A 185 4.25 -10.15 15.31
N LEU A 186 4.13 -8.97 14.73
CA LEU A 186 3.05 -8.04 15.07
C LEU A 186 1.74 -8.47 14.39
N PRO A 187 0.56 -8.16 14.98
CA PRO A 187 -0.73 -8.56 14.43
C PRO A 187 -0.95 -7.98 13.03
N ARG A 188 -0.94 -8.85 12.01
CA ARG A 188 -1.08 -8.46 10.61
C ARG A 188 -2.52 -8.09 10.27
N ALA A 189 -2.70 -7.02 9.50
CA ALA A 189 -3.98 -6.58 8.98
C ALA A 189 -3.86 -6.19 7.50
N ALA A 190 -5.00 -6.17 6.79
CA ALA A 190 -5.08 -5.62 5.44
C ALA A 190 -4.96 -4.11 5.50
N GLY A 191 -4.08 -3.52 4.70
CA GLY A 191 -3.89 -2.08 4.54
C GLY A 191 -4.08 -1.63 3.10
N LEU A 192 -4.33 -0.34 2.89
CA LEU A 192 -4.69 0.22 1.59
C LEU A 192 -5.81 -0.62 0.94
N VAL A 193 -6.93 -0.72 1.64
CA VAL A 193 -8.02 -1.65 1.35
C VAL A 193 -9.38 -0.95 1.42
N PRO A 194 -10.33 -1.23 0.50
CA PRO A 194 -11.68 -0.64 0.53
C PRO A 194 -12.43 -0.95 1.82
N PHE A 195 -13.20 0.02 2.31
CA PHE A 195 -14.15 -0.17 3.40
C PHE A 195 -15.45 -0.82 2.92
N THR A 196 -16.03 -1.68 3.76
CA THR A 196 -17.33 -2.30 3.53
C THR A 196 -18.36 -1.83 4.55
N PHE A 197 -19.62 -1.80 4.12
CA PHE A 197 -20.76 -1.42 4.96
C PHE A 197 -21.86 -2.46 4.86
N SER A 198 -22.70 -2.54 5.88
CA SER A 198 -23.85 -3.45 5.95
C SER A 198 -25.18 -2.74 6.28
N ASP A 199 -25.11 -1.42 6.40
CA ASP A 199 -26.22 -0.52 6.72
C ASP A 199 -26.62 0.36 5.52
N TRP A 200 -27.37 1.43 5.76
CA TRP A 200 -27.79 2.41 4.75
C TRP A 200 -26.65 3.01 3.92
N VAL A 201 -25.40 3.03 4.44
CA VAL A 201 -24.22 3.49 3.68
C VAL A 201 -23.95 2.56 2.51
N LYS A 202 -24.22 1.25 2.65
CA LYS A 202 -24.11 0.31 1.55
C LYS A 202 -25.08 0.65 0.43
N ASP A 203 -26.33 0.99 0.76
CA ASP A 203 -27.35 1.32 -0.24
C ASP A 203 -26.99 2.60 -1.00
N ILE A 204 -26.47 3.63 -0.29
CA ILE A 204 -25.91 4.84 -0.93
C ILE A 204 -24.75 4.47 -1.85
N SER A 205 -23.84 3.65 -1.39
CA SER A 205 -22.64 3.28 -2.13
C SER A 205 -22.98 2.49 -3.39
N GLU A 206 -23.95 1.58 -3.31
CA GLU A 206 -24.43 0.79 -4.44
C GLU A 206 -25.12 1.69 -5.47
N THR A 207 -26.02 2.59 -5.02
CA THR A 207 -26.74 3.55 -5.86
C THR A 207 -25.81 4.49 -6.61
N ASN A 208 -24.70 4.88 -5.98
CA ASN A 208 -23.70 5.80 -6.55
C ASN A 208 -22.44 5.07 -7.05
N SER A 209 -22.49 3.76 -7.26
CA SER A 209 -21.33 2.96 -7.67
C SER A 209 -20.68 3.50 -8.94
N GLY A 210 -19.35 3.72 -8.89
CA GLY A 210 -18.57 4.35 -9.96
C GLY A 210 -18.43 5.87 -9.83
N LEU A 211 -19.17 6.53 -8.92
CA LEU A 211 -18.99 7.94 -8.63
C LEU A 211 -17.69 8.17 -7.85
N SER A 212 -16.90 9.12 -8.31
CA SER A 212 -15.70 9.61 -7.64
C SER A 212 -15.90 11.06 -7.19
N VAL A 213 -15.55 11.37 -5.93
CA VAL A 213 -15.73 12.69 -5.32
C VAL A 213 -14.46 13.10 -4.59
N ASP A 214 -13.95 14.32 -4.81
CA ASP A 214 -12.87 14.88 -4.01
C ASP A 214 -13.37 15.19 -2.60
N VAL A 215 -12.72 14.60 -1.61
CA VAL A 215 -13.13 14.68 -0.20
C VAL A 215 -11.91 14.82 0.70
N GLU A 216 -12.16 15.20 1.93
CA GLU A 216 -11.21 15.02 3.03
C GLU A 216 -11.75 13.97 3.99
N MET A 217 -10.98 12.90 4.23
CA MET A 217 -11.36 11.81 5.13
C MET A 217 -10.44 11.75 6.34
N SER A 218 -10.98 11.52 7.53
CA SER A 218 -10.19 11.48 8.76
C SER A 218 -10.57 10.35 9.72
N VAL A 219 -9.56 9.85 10.45
CA VAL A 219 -9.69 8.91 11.57
C VAL A 219 -8.44 9.02 12.46
N ASN A 220 -8.60 8.92 13.78
CA ASN A 220 -7.49 8.91 14.75
C ASN A 220 -6.49 10.08 14.59
N GLY A 221 -6.96 11.26 14.18
CA GLY A 221 -6.11 12.44 13.96
C GLY A 221 -5.35 12.43 12.64
N MET A 222 -5.48 11.38 11.83
CA MET A 222 -4.95 11.33 10.46
C MET A 222 -6.01 11.83 9.49
N THR A 223 -5.58 12.61 8.51
CA THR A 223 -6.44 13.21 7.49
C THR A 223 -5.81 13.06 6.12
N PHE A 224 -6.62 12.66 5.13
CA PHE A 224 -6.21 12.53 3.74
C PHE A 224 -7.23 13.23 2.84
N ARG A 225 -6.74 14.12 1.98
CA ARG A 225 -7.54 14.76 0.95
C ARG A 225 -7.22 14.13 -0.39
N GLU A 226 -8.18 13.40 -0.93
CA GLU A 226 -8.09 12.65 -2.17
C GLU A 226 -9.49 12.25 -2.65
N ASN A 227 -9.57 11.61 -3.82
CA ASN A 227 -10.83 11.08 -4.32
C ASN A 227 -11.32 9.88 -3.49
N LEU A 228 -12.59 9.94 -3.08
CA LEU A 228 -13.39 8.82 -2.58
C LEU A 228 -14.14 8.21 -3.77
N LEU A 229 -14.13 6.89 -3.90
CA LEU A 229 -14.85 6.15 -4.92
C LEU A 229 -15.96 5.30 -4.27
N PHE A 230 -17.19 5.50 -4.68
CA PHE A 230 -18.30 4.64 -4.29
C PHE A 230 -18.27 3.33 -5.08
N THR A 231 -18.48 2.19 -4.39
CA THR A 231 -18.52 0.86 -4.99
C THR A 231 -19.78 0.12 -4.54
N HIS A 232 -20.11 -0.98 -5.18
CA HIS A 232 -21.27 -1.82 -4.78
C HIS A 232 -21.13 -2.46 -3.38
N ARG A 233 -20.01 -2.34 -2.70
CA ARG A 233 -19.78 -2.90 -1.34
C ARG A 233 -19.55 -1.85 -0.28
N GLY A 234 -19.29 -0.63 -0.68
CA GLY A 234 -18.91 0.47 0.20
C GLY A 234 -18.07 1.51 -0.50
N ILE A 235 -17.00 1.94 0.11
CA ILE A 235 -16.15 3.01 -0.39
C ILE A 235 -14.70 2.57 -0.59
N SER A 236 -14.10 3.09 -1.64
CA SER A 236 -12.73 2.88 -2.07
C SER A 236 -12.15 4.23 -2.54
N GLY A 237 -11.15 4.21 -3.40
CA GLY A 237 -10.45 5.39 -3.88
C GLY A 237 -9.30 5.78 -2.95
N PRO A 238 -8.39 6.65 -3.40
CA PRO A 238 -7.16 6.97 -2.67
C PRO A 238 -7.39 7.41 -1.23
N ALA A 239 -8.37 8.29 -0.96
CA ALA A 239 -8.70 8.75 0.39
C ALA A 239 -9.08 7.59 1.33
N ALA A 240 -9.98 6.70 0.88
CA ALA A 240 -10.43 5.56 1.68
C ALA A 240 -9.33 4.52 1.86
N LEU A 241 -8.53 4.23 0.81
CA LEU A 241 -7.41 3.29 0.88
C LEU A 241 -6.35 3.76 1.87
N GLN A 242 -5.91 5.02 1.79
CA GLN A 242 -4.97 5.62 2.75
C GLN A 242 -5.49 5.50 4.18
N LEU A 243 -6.75 5.94 4.40
CA LEU A 243 -7.34 5.98 5.72
C LEU A 243 -7.50 4.60 6.36
N SER A 244 -7.72 3.56 5.53
CA SER A 244 -7.90 2.17 6.00
C SER A 244 -6.68 1.65 6.78
N SER A 245 -5.49 2.16 6.49
CA SER A 245 -4.26 1.80 7.20
C SER A 245 -4.20 2.34 8.64
N TYR A 246 -5.03 3.32 8.97
CA TYR A 246 -5.11 3.96 10.29
C TYR A 246 -6.38 3.60 11.06
N TRP A 247 -7.38 3.03 10.36
CA TRP A 247 -8.65 2.66 10.96
C TRP A 247 -8.57 1.34 11.74
N LYS A 248 -9.30 1.28 12.85
CA LYS A 248 -9.47 0.06 13.65
C LYS A 248 -10.94 -0.36 13.68
N PRO A 249 -11.25 -1.66 13.70
CA PRO A 249 -12.63 -2.15 13.77
C PRO A 249 -13.46 -1.48 14.87
N GLY A 250 -14.65 -1.03 14.48
CA GLY A 250 -15.58 -0.35 15.38
C GLY A 250 -15.49 1.17 15.45
N GLN A 251 -14.45 1.78 14.87
CA GLN A 251 -14.30 3.23 14.80
C GLN A 251 -15.14 3.85 13.69
N PHE A 252 -15.58 5.09 13.92
CA PHE A 252 -16.14 5.94 12.88
C PHE A 252 -15.03 6.59 12.07
N ILE A 253 -15.32 6.84 10.80
CA ILE A 253 -14.53 7.69 9.91
C ILE A 253 -15.35 8.94 9.61
N SER A 254 -14.70 10.08 9.50
CA SER A 254 -15.33 11.35 9.11
C SER A 254 -15.00 11.68 7.67
N VAL A 255 -15.98 12.16 6.92
CA VAL A 255 -15.84 12.55 5.51
C VAL A 255 -16.33 13.98 5.34
N ASN A 256 -15.46 14.89 4.95
CA ASN A 256 -15.82 16.21 4.48
C ASN A 256 -16.04 16.16 2.96
N LEU A 257 -17.30 16.31 2.56
CA LEU A 257 -17.73 16.26 1.14
C LEU A 257 -17.48 17.57 0.40
N LEU A 258 -17.13 18.66 1.10
CA LEU A 258 -16.89 20.00 0.55
C LEU A 258 -15.58 20.59 1.10
N PRO A 259 -14.42 19.98 0.85
CA PRO A 259 -13.18 20.35 1.51
C PRO A 259 -12.69 21.79 1.20
N ASP A 260 -13.11 22.37 0.07
CA ASP A 260 -12.73 23.72 -0.32
C ASP A 260 -13.66 24.80 0.20
N GLN A 261 -14.76 24.44 0.90
CA GLN A 261 -15.81 25.38 1.25
C GLN A 261 -16.25 25.22 2.70
N ASN A 262 -16.60 26.31 3.31
CA ASN A 262 -17.35 26.27 4.57
C ASN A 262 -18.84 26.03 4.22
N ALA A 263 -19.32 24.81 4.45
CA ALA A 263 -20.67 24.41 4.09
C ALA A 263 -21.75 25.29 4.76
N GLN A 264 -21.52 25.75 5.98
CA GLN A 264 -22.47 26.62 6.70
C GLN A 264 -22.61 27.98 6.01
N LEU A 265 -21.48 28.62 5.70
CA LEU A 265 -21.49 29.91 5.00
C LEU A 265 -22.09 29.74 3.60
N LEU A 266 -21.73 28.69 2.88
CA LEU A 266 -22.26 28.36 1.58
C LEU A 266 -23.80 28.26 1.58
N LEU A 267 -24.37 27.48 2.51
CA LEU A 267 -25.83 27.31 2.57
C LEU A 267 -26.56 28.60 2.93
N LEU A 268 -25.99 29.44 3.79
CA LEU A 268 -26.56 30.77 4.12
C LEU A 268 -26.50 31.73 2.94
N GLU A 269 -25.42 31.76 2.21
CA GLU A 269 -25.27 32.56 0.96
C GLU A 269 -26.25 32.10 -0.12
N LEU A 270 -26.40 30.79 -0.31
CA LEU A 270 -27.37 30.21 -1.23
C LEU A 270 -28.81 30.55 -0.85
N LYS A 271 -29.14 30.55 0.45
CA LYS A 271 -30.44 30.96 0.96
C LYS A 271 -30.76 32.40 0.63
N GLN A 272 -29.78 33.31 0.68
CA GLN A 272 -29.93 34.71 0.32
C GLN A 272 -29.98 34.97 -1.19
N SER A 273 -29.09 34.32 -1.94
CA SER A 273 -28.92 34.57 -3.37
C SER A 273 -29.92 33.82 -4.25
N LYS A 274 -30.39 32.63 -3.81
CA LYS A 274 -31.30 31.75 -4.57
C LYS A 274 -32.48 31.25 -3.73
N PRO A 275 -33.27 32.14 -3.09
CA PRO A 275 -34.24 31.80 -2.06
C PRO A 275 -35.31 30.80 -2.49
N LYS A 276 -35.69 30.78 -3.76
CA LYS A 276 -36.78 29.92 -4.31
C LYS A 276 -36.27 28.54 -4.78
N SER A 277 -34.95 28.29 -4.74
CA SER A 277 -34.39 27.04 -5.21
C SER A 277 -34.54 25.91 -4.17
N LEU A 278 -34.63 24.69 -4.67
CA LEU A 278 -34.56 23.50 -3.82
C LEU A 278 -33.10 23.19 -3.47
N LEU A 279 -32.85 22.70 -2.25
CA LEU A 279 -31.51 22.39 -1.76
C LEU A 279 -30.79 21.41 -2.68
N ARG A 280 -31.47 20.35 -3.15
CA ARG A 280 -30.90 19.37 -4.09
C ARG A 280 -30.38 19.99 -5.39
N SER A 281 -31.08 21.02 -5.91
CA SER A 281 -30.65 21.71 -7.14
C SER A 281 -29.41 22.59 -6.94
N LEU A 282 -29.20 23.05 -5.70
CA LEU A 282 -28.07 23.87 -5.31
C LEU A 282 -26.81 23.02 -5.01
N LEU A 283 -26.99 21.84 -4.43
CA LEU A 283 -25.90 20.93 -4.06
C LEU A 283 -25.46 19.98 -5.19
N ALA A 284 -26.36 19.64 -6.13
CA ALA A 284 -26.05 18.72 -7.22
C ALA A 284 -24.82 19.12 -8.10
N PRO A 285 -24.54 20.40 -8.35
CA PRO A 285 -23.33 20.82 -9.06
C PRO A 285 -22.03 20.56 -8.28
N LEU A 286 -22.11 20.44 -6.96
CA LEU A 286 -20.97 20.26 -6.03
C LEU A 286 -20.70 18.79 -5.72
N LEU A 287 -21.78 17.98 -5.54
CA LEU A 287 -21.71 16.61 -5.03
C LEU A 287 -22.12 15.54 -6.05
N SER A 288 -22.56 15.88 -7.23
CA SER A 288 -23.34 15.10 -8.18
C SER A 288 -24.82 14.98 -7.80
N LYS A 289 -25.66 14.73 -8.82
CA LYS A 289 -27.12 14.58 -8.63
C LYS A 289 -27.47 13.33 -7.81
N GLY A 290 -26.82 12.20 -8.10
CA GLY A 290 -27.11 10.93 -7.42
C GLY A 290 -26.78 10.97 -5.92
N LEU A 291 -25.59 11.44 -5.57
CA LEU A 291 -25.18 11.58 -4.18
C LEU A 291 -26.06 12.56 -3.41
N THR A 292 -26.37 13.72 -4.01
CA THR A 292 -27.27 14.70 -3.39
C THR A 292 -28.64 14.13 -3.10
N GLN A 293 -29.23 13.35 -4.01
CA GLN A 293 -30.52 12.69 -3.82
C GLN A 293 -30.45 11.62 -2.72
N SER A 294 -29.37 10.85 -2.66
CA SER A 294 -29.14 9.87 -1.62
C SER A 294 -29.05 10.52 -0.24
N LEU A 295 -28.31 11.62 -0.11
CA LEU A 295 -28.19 12.37 1.14
C LEU A 295 -29.53 13.02 1.53
N GLU A 296 -30.26 13.61 0.56
CA GLU A 296 -31.61 14.18 0.76
C GLU A 296 -32.55 13.15 1.37
N SER A 297 -32.56 11.93 0.85
CA SER A 297 -33.48 10.88 1.33
C SER A 297 -33.23 10.48 2.78
N ILE A 298 -32.05 10.76 3.34
CA ILE A 298 -31.67 10.38 4.70
C ILE A 298 -31.72 11.59 5.65
N TYR A 299 -31.13 12.71 5.24
CA TYR A 299 -30.84 13.80 6.17
C TYR A 299 -31.83 14.96 6.13
N TRP A 300 -32.51 15.19 4.99
CA TRP A 300 -33.44 16.30 4.86
C TRP A 300 -34.68 15.99 4.00
N THR A 301 -35.17 14.75 4.04
CA THR A 301 -36.36 14.28 3.31
C THR A 301 -37.56 15.20 3.52
N THR A 302 -37.82 15.66 4.75
CA THR A 302 -38.93 16.56 5.11
C THR A 302 -38.87 17.89 4.35
N TYR A 303 -37.68 18.31 3.90
CA TYR A 303 -37.47 19.56 3.18
C TYR A 303 -37.15 19.36 1.69
N ALA A 304 -37.34 18.16 1.16
CA ALA A 304 -36.97 17.81 -0.21
C ALA A 304 -37.61 18.74 -1.24
N ASP A 305 -38.88 19.09 -1.06
CA ASP A 305 -39.65 19.97 -1.96
C ASP A 305 -39.85 21.38 -1.39
N THR A 306 -39.06 21.77 -0.38
CA THR A 306 -39.13 23.07 0.28
C THR A 306 -38.07 24.02 -0.29
N ALA A 307 -38.49 25.24 -0.63
CA ALA A 307 -37.54 26.29 -1.06
C ALA A 307 -36.54 26.59 0.07
N ILE A 308 -35.27 26.81 -0.27
CA ILE A 308 -34.20 26.99 0.74
C ILE A 308 -34.49 28.17 1.69
N ALA A 309 -35.22 29.20 1.24
CA ALA A 309 -35.63 30.32 2.09
C ALA A 309 -36.54 29.91 3.25
N GLU A 310 -37.35 28.87 3.05
CA GLU A 310 -38.32 28.36 4.04
C GLU A 310 -37.70 27.34 4.99
N ILE A 311 -36.51 26.82 4.71
CA ILE A 311 -35.79 25.87 5.58
C ILE A 311 -35.25 26.65 6.78
N PRO A 312 -35.53 26.23 8.03
CA PRO A 312 -34.99 26.87 9.24
C PRO A 312 -33.44 26.88 9.25
N ASN A 313 -32.81 27.94 9.78
CA ASN A 313 -31.36 28.03 9.83
C ASN A 313 -30.72 26.87 10.62
N GLY A 314 -31.32 26.44 11.75
CA GLY A 314 -30.81 25.29 12.51
C GLY A 314 -30.83 23.96 11.72
N VAL A 315 -31.75 23.81 10.74
CA VAL A 315 -31.75 22.65 9.83
C VAL A 315 -30.62 22.79 8.79
N LEU A 316 -30.39 24.00 8.27
CA LEU A 316 -29.27 24.25 7.37
C LEU A 316 -27.93 24.06 8.06
N GLU A 317 -27.80 24.43 9.32
CA GLU A 317 -26.60 24.18 10.16
C GLU A 317 -26.36 22.65 10.32
N TYR A 318 -27.39 21.86 10.63
CA TYR A 318 -27.30 20.40 10.69
C TYR A 318 -26.88 19.79 9.36
N ILE A 319 -27.45 20.25 8.25
CA ILE A 319 -27.07 19.78 6.90
C ILE A 319 -25.61 20.17 6.58
N ALA A 320 -25.20 21.38 6.93
CA ALA A 320 -23.83 21.85 6.73
C ALA A 320 -22.83 21.01 7.53
N ASP A 321 -23.14 20.70 8.79
CA ASP A 321 -22.32 19.81 9.62
C ASP A 321 -22.24 18.41 8.99
N THR A 322 -23.37 17.85 8.53
CA THR A 322 -23.38 16.58 7.82
C THR A 322 -22.48 16.59 6.58
N LEU A 323 -22.50 17.65 5.79
CA LEU A 323 -21.67 17.76 4.58
C LEU A 323 -20.18 17.91 4.89
N SER A 324 -19.83 18.56 6.00
CA SER A 324 -18.45 18.80 6.42
C SER A 324 -17.88 17.69 7.29
N ASN A 325 -18.72 16.89 7.93
CA ASN A 325 -18.33 15.91 8.93
C ASN A 325 -19.24 14.66 8.86
N TRP A 326 -19.41 14.12 7.69
CA TRP A 326 -20.24 12.94 7.45
C TRP A 326 -19.65 11.70 8.16
N GLN A 327 -20.31 11.28 9.25
CA GLN A 327 -19.85 10.18 10.10
C GLN A 327 -20.29 8.84 9.55
N LEU A 328 -19.34 8.00 9.17
CA LEU A 328 -19.58 6.66 8.65
C LEU A 328 -18.94 5.62 9.57
N LYS A 329 -19.63 4.51 9.79
CA LYS A 329 -19.11 3.39 10.60
C LYS A 329 -18.89 2.17 9.71
N PRO A 330 -17.69 1.92 9.19
CA PRO A 330 -17.42 0.73 8.41
C PRO A 330 -17.73 -0.55 9.21
N SER A 331 -18.38 -1.52 8.59
CA SER A 331 -18.54 -2.86 9.17
C SER A 331 -17.27 -3.70 9.05
N GLY A 332 -16.35 -3.29 8.19
CA GLY A 332 -15.06 -3.93 7.96
C GLY A 332 -14.37 -3.40 6.73
N THR A 333 -13.44 -4.21 6.21
CA THR A 333 -12.74 -3.99 4.94
C THR A 333 -12.92 -5.19 4.02
N GLU A 334 -12.56 -5.06 2.74
CA GLU A 334 -12.57 -6.21 1.81
C GLU A 334 -11.48 -7.26 2.10
N GLY A 335 -10.61 -7.01 3.09
CA GLY A 335 -9.55 -7.93 3.52
C GLY A 335 -8.43 -8.10 2.50
N TYR A 336 -7.58 -9.10 2.73
CA TYR A 336 -6.37 -9.33 1.93
C TYR A 336 -6.61 -9.56 0.44
N ARG A 337 -7.82 -9.92 0.04
CA ARG A 337 -8.13 -10.19 -1.37
C ARG A 337 -7.92 -8.98 -2.26
N THR A 338 -8.23 -7.79 -1.75
CA THR A 338 -8.17 -6.52 -2.47
C THR A 338 -7.20 -5.52 -1.84
N ALA A 339 -6.66 -5.83 -0.66
CA ALA A 339 -5.65 -5.00 0.00
C ALA A 339 -4.40 -4.88 -0.87
N GLU A 340 -3.86 -3.68 -1.02
CA GLU A 340 -2.60 -3.50 -1.74
C GLU A 340 -1.40 -3.96 -0.90
N VAL A 341 -1.48 -3.80 0.43
CA VAL A 341 -0.40 -4.11 1.36
C VAL A 341 -0.89 -4.86 2.60
N THR A 342 0.06 -5.45 3.31
CA THR A 342 -0.12 -6.01 4.64
C THR A 342 0.48 -5.06 5.67
N LEU A 343 -0.33 -4.61 6.61
CA LEU A 343 0.13 -3.85 7.77
C LEU A 343 0.81 -4.76 8.77
N CYS A 344 1.81 -4.23 9.45
CA CYS A 344 2.62 -4.96 10.41
C CYS A 344 3.40 -6.14 9.78
N GLY A 345 3.87 -7.08 10.58
CA GLY A 345 4.66 -8.20 10.09
C GLY A 345 5.76 -8.59 11.06
N VAL A 346 6.96 -8.88 10.56
CA VAL A 346 8.13 -9.18 11.39
C VAL A 346 8.53 -7.93 12.16
N ASP A 347 8.58 -8.06 13.49
CA ASP A 347 8.95 -6.97 14.39
C ASP A 347 10.37 -6.50 14.10
N THR A 348 10.51 -5.21 13.80
CA THR A 348 11.77 -4.58 13.43
C THR A 348 12.77 -4.46 14.56
N ASP A 349 12.35 -4.64 15.82
CA ASP A 349 13.26 -4.64 16.97
C ASP A 349 14.27 -5.81 16.92
N HIS A 350 13.94 -6.89 16.22
CA HIS A 350 14.81 -8.01 16.00
C HIS A 350 15.75 -7.87 14.78
N ILE A 351 15.59 -6.81 13.99
CA ILE A 351 16.29 -6.61 12.72
C ILE A 351 17.20 -5.38 12.82
N SER A 352 18.36 -5.45 12.21
CA SER A 352 19.27 -4.32 12.07
C SER A 352 18.74 -3.35 11.01
N SER A 353 18.41 -2.12 11.38
CA SER A 353 17.97 -1.07 10.44
C SER A 353 19.06 -0.68 9.41
N LYS A 354 20.31 -1.04 9.69
CA LYS A 354 21.46 -0.77 8.79
C LYS A 354 21.63 -1.86 7.74
N THR A 355 21.49 -3.13 8.11
CA THR A 355 21.87 -4.27 7.26
C THR A 355 20.68 -5.12 6.86
N MET A 356 19.50 -4.92 7.46
CA MET A 356 18.33 -5.81 7.37
C MET A 356 18.58 -7.23 7.91
N GLU A 357 19.68 -7.44 8.62
CA GLU A 357 20.06 -8.74 9.22
C GLU A 357 19.34 -8.97 10.55
N CYS A 358 18.95 -10.20 10.80
CA CYS A 358 18.43 -10.63 12.08
C CYS A 358 19.52 -10.54 13.16
N LYS A 359 19.22 -9.87 14.28
CA LYS A 359 20.19 -9.65 15.38
C LYS A 359 20.55 -10.92 16.12
N THR A 360 19.66 -11.92 16.11
CA THR A 360 19.83 -13.19 16.86
C THR A 360 20.29 -14.35 15.98
N GLN A 361 20.14 -14.24 14.64
CA GLN A 361 20.56 -15.27 13.69
C GLN A 361 21.46 -14.66 12.62
N PRO A 362 22.79 -14.77 12.74
CA PRO A 362 23.72 -14.26 11.72
C PRO A 362 23.46 -14.89 10.35
N GLY A 363 23.55 -14.05 9.31
CA GLY A 363 23.32 -14.45 7.92
C GLY A 363 21.86 -14.56 7.51
N LEU A 364 20.89 -14.32 8.41
CA LEU A 364 19.45 -14.27 8.08
C LEU A 364 19.00 -12.82 7.93
N TYR A 365 18.38 -12.50 6.79
CA TYR A 365 17.94 -11.15 6.44
C TYR A 365 16.46 -11.13 6.08
N PHE A 366 15.78 -10.01 6.38
CA PHE A 366 14.39 -9.77 5.98
C PHE A 366 14.27 -8.42 5.25
N VAL A 367 13.59 -8.40 4.09
CA VAL A 367 13.45 -7.18 3.27
C VAL A 367 12.06 -7.02 2.69
N GLY A 368 11.65 -5.78 2.46
CA GLY A 368 10.36 -5.43 1.88
C GLY A 368 9.19 -5.60 2.84
N GLU A 369 8.04 -5.91 2.30
CA GLU A 369 6.73 -5.91 2.96
C GLU A 369 6.56 -6.99 4.07
N VAL A 370 7.45 -7.96 4.15
CA VAL A 370 7.43 -8.94 5.24
C VAL A 370 7.76 -8.31 6.60
N LEU A 371 8.49 -7.20 6.60
CA LEU A 371 8.82 -6.39 7.78
C LEU A 371 7.65 -5.48 8.18
N ASP A 372 7.59 -5.11 9.47
CA ASP A 372 6.69 -4.07 9.98
C ASP A 372 7.10 -2.68 9.51
N VAL A 373 7.03 -2.46 8.19
CA VAL A 373 7.18 -1.16 7.53
C VAL A 373 6.22 -1.11 6.36
N THR A 374 5.24 -0.22 6.43
CA THR A 374 4.20 -0.06 5.41
C THR A 374 4.16 1.39 4.94
N GLY A 375 4.40 1.63 3.67
CA GLY A 375 4.30 2.95 3.06
C GLY A 375 2.84 3.35 2.76
N HIS A 376 2.60 4.64 2.68
CA HIS A 376 1.37 5.21 2.14
C HIS A 376 1.09 4.72 0.71
N LEU A 377 -0.11 4.99 0.20
CA LEU A 377 -0.43 4.84 -1.22
C LEU A 377 0.37 5.88 -2.02
N GLY A 378 0.91 5.48 -3.19
CA GLY A 378 1.60 6.44 -4.04
C GLY A 378 3.08 6.15 -4.29
N GLY A 379 3.50 4.88 -4.38
CA GLY A 379 4.87 4.48 -4.72
C GLY A 379 5.79 4.22 -3.53
N TYR A 380 5.40 4.60 -2.33
CA TYR A 380 6.20 4.46 -1.11
C TYR A 380 6.55 3.01 -0.77
N ASN A 381 5.62 2.06 -0.97
CA ASN A 381 5.87 0.64 -0.70
C ASN A 381 6.92 0.05 -1.64
N PHE A 382 6.98 0.52 -2.87
CA PHE A 382 8.07 0.16 -3.77
C PHE A 382 9.38 0.82 -3.37
N GLN A 383 9.36 2.09 -2.97
CA GLN A 383 10.57 2.75 -2.47
C GLN A 383 11.15 2.02 -1.26
N TRP A 384 10.31 1.55 -0.32
CA TRP A 384 10.74 0.69 0.77
C TRP A 384 11.34 -0.64 0.28
N ALA A 385 10.73 -1.26 -0.72
CA ALA A 385 11.25 -2.50 -1.30
C ALA A 385 12.65 -2.30 -1.91
N TRP A 386 12.86 -1.21 -2.65
CA TRP A 386 14.16 -0.85 -3.20
C TRP A 386 15.19 -0.57 -2.10
N ALA A 387 14.85 0.28 -1.15
CA ALA A 387 15.74 0.70 -0.07
C ALA A 387 16.17 -0.46 0.84
N SER A 388 15.22 -1.30 1.28
CA SER A 388 15.52 -2.45 2.12
C SER A 388 16.27 -3.55 1.36
N GLY A 389 15.91 -3.79 0.09
CA GLY A 389 16.62 -4.73 -0.78
C GLY A 389 18.08 -4.30 -1.01
N TYR A 390 18.31 -3.01 -1.31
CA TYR A 390 19.66 -2.44 -1.41
C TYR A 390 20.44 -2.60 -0.11
N ALA A 391 19.83 -2.22 1.02
CA ALA A 391 20.48 -2.30 2.32
C ALA A 391 20.95 -3.72 2.63
N ALA A 392 20.14 -4.76 2.42
CA ALA A 392 20.56 -6.14 2.59
C ALA A 392 21.62 -6.55 1.56
N GLY A 393 21.43 -6.24 0.29
CA GLY A 393 22.36 -6.56 -0.80
C GLY A 393 23.79 -6.06 -0.58
N CYS A 394 23.93 -4.96 0.18
CA CYS A 394 25.23 -4.44 0.58
C CYS A 394 25.97 -5.26 1.64
N TYR A 395 25.30 -6.18 2.35
CA TYR A 395 25.91 -6.88 3.50
C TYR A 395 25.87 -8.42 3.41
N VAL A 396 25.00 -9.01 2.59
CA VAL A 396 24.93 -10.45 2.35
C VAL A 396 26.17 -11.04 1.70
#